data_31114babc8ba1045041370860e8a5ab9
#
_entry.id   31114babc8ba1045041370860e8a5ab9
#
_cell.length_a   1.000
_cell.length_b   1.000
_cell.length_c   1.000
_cell.angle_alpha   90.00
_cell.angle_beta   90.00
_cell.angle_gamma   90.00
#
_symmetry.space_group_name_H-M   'P 1'
#
loop_
_entity.id
_entity.type
_entity.pdbx_description
1 polymer ?
#
loop_
_entity_poly.entity_id
_entity_poly.type
_entity_poly.pdbx_seq_one_letter_code
_entity_poly.pdbx_strand_id
1 'polypeptide(L)'
;MDNNIKVYTFTRMQPQASDTDFLAAQSKLDAYCKENGYRIVGSAFTREPSEKMPAVMQDILTDMKSKNAELLIIPNISRLGRNTAVVAEIVRAFADEDMDIETTDGSRFSELFEPDTEPFIFRM
;
A
#
# COMPACT_ATOMS: atom_id res chain seq x y z
N MET A 1 -15.63 16.00 -15.54
CA MET A 1 -15.85 15.02 -14.61
C MET A 1 -14.64 14.60 -13.89
N ASP A 2 -14.73 14.76 -12.70
CA ASP A 2 -13.60 14.47 -11.89
C ASP A 2 -13.70 13.05 -11.36
N ASN A 3 -12.83 12.19 -11.83
CA ASN A 3 -12.82 10.82 -11.35
C ASN A 3 -11.64 10.55 -10.49
N ASN A 4 -11.09 11.60 -9.89
CA ASN A 4 -9.89 11.41 -9.12
C ASN A 4 -10.13 10.55 -7.89
N ILE A 5 -9.46 9.44 -7.84
CA ILE A 5 -9.48 8.58 -6.68
C ILE A 5 -8.49 9.16 -5.69
N LYS A 6 -8.90 9.29 -4.44
CA LYS A 6 -8.02 9.81 -3.41
C LYS A 6 -7.11 8.71 -2.91
N VAL A 7 -5.83 8.90 -3.01
CA VAL A 7 -4.86 7.87 -2.67
C VAL A 7 -3.87 8.36 -1.63
N TYR A 8 -3.26 7.40 -0.97
CA TYR A 8 -2.22 7.63 0.01
C TYR A 8 -1.02 6.86 -0.49
N THR A 9 0.18 7.40 -0.36
CA THR A 9 1.37 6.70 -0.82
C THR A 9 2.21 6.26 0.36
N PHE A 10 2.88 5.13 0.24
CA PHE A 10 3.70 4.60 1.30
C PHE A 10 4.88 3.84 0.74
N THR A 11 6.02 3.96 1.39
CA THR A 11 7.16 3.12 1.07
C THR A 11 7.93 2.80 2.35
N ARG A 12 8.54 1.61 2.38
CA ARG A 12 9.42 1.22 3.48
C ARG A 12 10.84 1.28 2.98
N MET A 13 11.69 1.98 3.71
CA MET A 13 13.08 2.19 3.31
C MET A 13 13.99 1.36 4.20
N GLN A 14 15.15 1.01 3.67
CA GLN A 14 16.17 0.38 4.49
C GLN A 14 16.64 1.38 5.55
N PRO A 15 17.06 0.88 6.72
CA PRO A 15 17.49 1.80 7.78
C PRO A 15 18.63 2.73 7.35
N GLN A 16 19.49 2.26 6.45
CA GLN A 16 20.63 3.05 6.00
C GLN A 16 20.36 3.84 4.72
N ALA A 17 19.12 3.80 4.22
CA ALA A 17 18.80 4.52 3.00
C ALA A 17 18.97 6.03 3.22
N SER A 18 19.46 6.71 2.21
CA SER A 18 19.71 8.14 2.28
C SER A 18 18.42 8.91 1.95
N ASP A 19 18.46 10.21 2.22
CA ASP A 19 17.35 11.08 1.83
C ASP A 19 17.17 11.09 0.32
N THR A 20 18.25 10.96 -0.43
CA THR A 20 18.16 10.89 -1.88
C THR A 20 17.41 9.65 -2.31
N ASP A 21 17.66 8.52 -1.64
CA ASP A 21 16.93 7.29 -1.93
C ASP A 21 15.44 7.46 -1.67
N PHE A 22 15.11 8.13 -0.58
CA PHE A 22 13.72 8.38 -0.24
C PHE A 22 13.06 9.27 -1.29
N LEU A 23 13.74 10.34 -1.70
CA LEU A 23 13.18 11.25 -2.69
C LEU A 23 12.97 10.55 -4.02
N ALA A 24 13.88 9.66 -4.40
CA ALA A 24 13.73 8.90 -5.64
C ALA A 24 12.51 7.98 -5.57
N ALA A 25 12.32 7.30 -4.44
CA ALA A 25 11.18 6.42 -4.27
C ALA A 25 9.86 7.21 -4.30
N GLN A 26 9.84 8.36 -3.61
CA GLN A 26 8.66 9.19 -3.56
C GLN A 26 8.32 9.74 -4.95
N SER A 27 9.35 10.12 -5.71
CA SER A 27 9.12 10.62 -7.06
C SER A 27 8.47 9.59 -7.96
N LYS A 28 8.86 8.33 -7.82
CA LYS A 28 8.27 7.26 -8.61
C LYS A 28 6.80 7.06 -8.25
N LEU A 29 6.50 7.12 -6.95
CA LEU A 29 5.12 7.00 -6.52
C LEU A 29 4.28 8.16 -7.02
N ASP A 30 4.82 9.38 -6.95
CA ASP A 30 4.12 10.56 -7.42
C ASP A 30 3.85 10.48 -8.92
N ALA A 31 4.83 10.04 -9.69
CA ALA A 31 4.67 9.91 -11.13
C ALA A 31 3.60 8.88 -11.48
N TYR A 32 3.62 7.76 -10.78
CA TYR A 32 2.62 6.72 -11.02
C TYR A 32 1.21 7.26 -10.75
N CYS A 33 1.04 7.97 -9.64
CA CYS A 33 -0.26 8.50 -9.30
C CYS A 33 -0.72 9.54 -10.32
N LYS A 34 0.20 10.38 -10.78
CA LYS A 34 -0.12 11.39 -11.78
C LYS A 34 -0.55 10.73 -13.08
N GLU A 35 0.15 9.70 -13.50
CA GLU A 35 -0.18 9.02 -14.74
C GLU A 35 -1.53 8.34 -14.69
N ASN A 36 -1.97 7.95 -13.51
CA ASN A 36 -3.25 7.27 -13.35
C ASN A 36 -4.38 8.20 -12.94
N GLY A 37 -4.12 9.50 -12.86
CA GLY A 37 -5.15 10.45 -12.50
C GLY A 37 -5.57 10.38 -11.03
N TYR A 38 -4.71 9.85 -10.19
CA TYR A 38 -4.99 9.73 -8.76
C TYR A 38 -4.66 11.03 -8.05
N ARG A 39 -5.41 11.32 -7.01
CA ARG A 39 -5.17 12.50 -6.19
C ARG A 39 -4.53 12.07 -4.88
N ILE A 40 -3.30 12.51 -4.63
CA ILE A 40 -2.58 12.15 -3.41
C ILE A 40 -3.07 13.03 -2.26
N VAL A 41 -3.61 12.41 -1.22
CA VAL A 41 -4.07 13.15 -0.05
C VAL A 41 -3.15 12.96 1.16
N GLY A 42 -2.20 12.05 1.06
CA GLY A 42 -1.22 11.85 2.12
C GLY A 42 -0.12 10.92 1.67
N SER A 43 0.99 10.98 2.38
CA SER A 43 2.16 10.15 2.08
C SER A 43 2.87 9.81 3.37
N ALA A 44 3.48 8.64 3.41
CA ALA A 44 4.24 8.23 4.57
C ALA A 44 5.39 7.33 4.16
N PHE A 45 6.35 7.20 5.04
CA PHE A 45 7.40 6.21 4.86
C PHE A 45 7.87 5.76 6.23
N THR A 46 8.56 4.64 6.26
CA THR A 46 9.10 4.15 7.51
C THR A 46 10.43 3.46 7.24
N ARG A 47 11.28 3.42 8.25
CA ARG A 47 12.50 2.61 8.24
C ARG A 47 12.40 1.44 9.19
N GLU A 48 11.22 1.19 9.71
CA GLU A 48 11.00 0.10 10.64
C GLU A 48 11.19 -1.26 9.96
N PRO A 49 11.62 -2.27 10.71
CA PRO A 49 11.78 -3.60 10.14
C PRO A 49 10.43 -4.25 9.84
N SER A 50 10.46 -5.32 9.06
CA SER A 50 9.24 -5.98 8.61
C SER A 50 8.32 -6.40 9.74
N GLU A 51 8.88 -6.82 10.87
CA GLU A 51 8.04 -7.29 11.97
C GLU A 51 7.23 -6.18 12.62
N LYS A 52 7.59 -4.92 12.35
CA LYS A 52 6.83 -3.78 12.86
C LYS A 52 5.75 -3.32 11.89
N MET A 53 5.71 -3.90 10.70
CA MET A 53 4.80 -3.43 9.67
C MET A 53 3.32 -3.50 10.04
N PRO A 54 2.83 -4.53 10.75
CA PRO A 54 1.41 -4.50 11.10
C PRO A 54 1.00 -3.26 11.88
N ALA A 55 1.84 -2.82 12.84
CA ALA A 55 1.54 -1.61 13.59
C ALA A 55 1.64 -0.37 12.73
N VAL A 56 2.67 -0.30 11.87
CA VAL A 56 2.84 0.83 10.97
C VAL A 56 1.64 0.95 10.05
N MET A 57 1.20 -0.17 9.50
CA MET A 57 0.11 -0.15 8.54
C MET A 57 -1.22 0.18 9.21
N GLN A 58 -1.39 -0.17 10.48
CA GLN A 58 -2.58 0.21 11.20
C GLN A 58 -2.65 1.73 11.37
N ASP A 59 -1.50 2.36 11.65
CA ASP A 59 -1.44 3.81 11.74
C ASP A 59 -1.76 4.47 10.41
N ILE A 60 -1.25 3.89 9.32
CA ILE A 60 -1.53 4.41 7.99
C ILE A 60 -3.00 4.28 7.67
N LEU A 61 -3.61 3.14 8.00
CA LEU A 61 -5.02 2.93 7.75
C LEU A 61 -5.85 3.98 8.48
N THR A 62 -5.51 4.27 9.72
CA THR A 62 -6.19 5.30 10.50
C THR A 62 -6.08 6.66 9.84
N ASP A 63 -4.88 7.01 9.37
CA ASP A 63 -4.66 8.28 8.71
C ASP A 63 -5.41 8.36 7.38
N MET A 64 -5.45 7.26 6.64
CA MET A 64 -6.20 7.18 5.39
C MET A 64 -7.68 7.45 5.63
N LYS A 65 -8.22 6.87 6.70
CA LYS A 65 -9.63 7.07 7.01
C LYS A 65 -9.90 8.54 7.32
N SER A 66 -9.01 9.18 8.05
CA SER A 66 -9.22 10.58 8.41
C SER A 66 -9.12 11.50 7.20
N LYS A 67 -8.43 11.07 6.15
CA LYS A 67 -8.23 11.87 4.93
C LYS A 67 -9.13 11.41 3.80
N ASN A 68 -9.98 10.43 4.05
CA ASN A 68 -10.89 9.88 3.04
C ASN A 68 -10.15 9.29 1.85
N ALA A 69 -8.98 8.73 2.09
CA ALA A 69 -8.25 8.03 1.03
C ALA A 69 -8.93 6.69 0.78
N GLU A 70 -8.92 6.25 -0.46
CA GLU A 70 -9.57 5.01 -0.86
C GLU A 70 -8.59 3.92 -1.23
N LEU A 71 -7.35 4.29 -1.52
CA LEU A 71 -6.39 3.38 -2.11
C LEU A 71 -5.01 3.72 -1.60
N LEU A 72 -4.26 2.70 -1.25
CA LEU A 72 -2.87 2.85 -0.84
C LEU A 72 -1.97 2.45 -2.00
N ILE A 73 -1.04 3.32 -2.38
CA ILE A 73 -0.10 3.03 -3.46
C ILE A 73 1.26 2.74 -2.86
N ILE A 74 1.83 1.59 -3.20
CA ILE A 74 3.15 1.19 -2.72
C ILE A 74 3.98 0.72 -3.90
N PRO A 75 5.32 0.73 -3.78
CA PRO A 75 6.16 0.30 -4.90
C PRO A 75 6.00 -1.17 -5.24
N ASN A 76 5.96 -2.01 -4.23
CA ASN A 76 5.79 -3.45 -4.45
C ASN A 76 5.39 -4.10 -3.13
N ILE A 77 5.00 -5.36 -3.22
CA ILE A 77 4.44 -6.06 -2.07
C ILE A 77 5.44 -6.21 -0.92
N SER A 78 6.72 -6.26 -1.22
CA SER A 78 7.73 -6.44 -0.17
C SER A 78 7.78 -5.26 0.79
N ARG A 79 7.18 -4.13 0.43
CA ARG A 79 7.12 -2.97 1.33
C ARG A 79 6.19 -3.20 2.50
N LEU A 80 5.32 -4.20 2.44
CA LEU A 80 4.44 -4.53 3.55
C LEU A 80 5.05 -5.56 4.48
N GLY A 81 6.12 -6.22 4.05
CA GLY A 81 6.78 -7.23 4.86
C GLY A 81 7.17 -8.42 4.01
N ARG A 82 7.95 -9.31 4.59
CA ARG A 82 8.44 -10.47 3.87
C ARG A 82 7.64 -11.72 4.12
N ASN A 83 6.87 -11.71 5.18
CA ASN A 83 6.10 -12.87 5.59
C ASN A 83 4.72 -12.82 4.93
N THR A 84 4.40 -13.83 4.15
CA THR A 84 3.14 -13.87 3.42
C THR A 84 1.94 -13.77 4.35
N ALA A 85 2.01 -14.41 5.52
CA ALA A 85 0.90 -14.36 6.46
C ALA A 85 0.69 -12.95 7.00
N VAL A 86 1.78 -12.23 7.24
CA VAL A 86 1.69 -10.84 7.70
C VAL A 86 1.11 -9.95 6.61
N VAL A 87 1.55 -10.15 5.38
CA VAL A 87 1.03 -9.37 4.27
C VAL A 87 -0.47 -9.61 4.09
N ALA A 88 -0.89 -10.88 4.17
CA ALA A 88 -2.30 -11.21 4.03
C ALA A 88 -3.14 -10.56 5.12
N GLU A 89 -2.60 -10.52 6.34
CA GLU A 89 -3.28 -9.89 7.45
C GLU A 89 -3.48 -8.39 7.21
N ILE A 90 -2.44 -7.73 6.69
CA ILE A 90 -2.51 -6.31 6.38
C ILE A 90 -3.55 -6.05 5.28
N VAL A 91 -3.51 -6.85 4.22
CA VAL A 91 -4.45 -6.68 3.11
C VAL A 91 -5.88 -6.87 3.60
N ARG A 92 -6.09 -7.85 4.47
CA ARG A 92 -7.41 -8.10 5.01
C ARG A 92 -7.91 -6.92 5.87
N ALA A 93 -7.02 -6.35 6.68
CA ALA A 93 -7.39 -5.21 7.50
C ALA A 93 -7.83 -4.03 6.64
N PHE A 94 -7.15 -3.83 5.51
CA PHE A 94 -7.53 -2.76 4.58
C PHE A 94 -8.87 -3.07 3.92
N ALA A 95 -9.05 -4.31 3.51
CA ALA A 95 -10.31 -4.71 2.86
C ALA A 95 -11.49 -4.56 3.80
N ASP A 96 -11.29 -4.83 5.07
CA ASP A 96 -12.35 -4.68 6.07
C ASP A 96 -12.81 -3.23 6.20
N GLU A 97 -11.97 -2.28 5.79
CA GLU A 97 -12.31 -0.86 5.82
C GLU A 97 -12.62 -0.35 4.41
N ASP A 98 -12.89 -1.25 3.48
CA ASP A 98 -13.20 -0.91 2.09
C ASP A 98 -12.06 -0.16 1.41
N MET A 99 -10.84 -0.48 1.78
CA MET A 99 -9.67 0.10 1.16
C MET A 99 -8.87 -0.94 0.44
N ASP A 100 -8.20 -0.54 -0.62
CA ASP A 100 -7.41 -1.44 -1.43
C ASP A 100 -5.96 -1.01 -1.44
N ILE A 101 -5.10 -1.87 -1.91
CA ILE A 101 -3.67 -1.60 -2.02
C ILE A 101 -3.24 -1.92 -3.44
N GLU A 102 -2.54 -0.99 -4.06
CA GLU A 102 -2.10 -1.13 -5.44
C GLU A 102 -0.60 -0.89 -5.52
N THR A 103 0.08 -1.73 -6.26
CA THR A 103 1.51 -1.53 -6.49
C THR A 103 1.71 -0.73 -7.76
N THR A 104 2.91 -0.17 -7.92
CA THR A 104 3.17 0.68 -9.09
C THR A 104 3.26 -0.10 -10.39
N ASP A 105 3.16 -1.41 -10.35
CA ASP A 105 3.06 -2.19 -11.59
C ASP A 105 1.59 -2.41 -11.97
N GLY A 106 0.66 -1.82 -11.22
CA GLY A 106 -0.75 -1.89 -11.56
C GLY A 106 -1.51 -3.00 -10.88
N SER A 107 -0.86 -3.83 -10.08
CA SER A 107 -1.53 -4.95 -9.42
C SER A 107 -2.29 -4.46 -8.19
N ARG A 108 -3.47 -5.00 -7.99
CA ARG A 108 -4.27 -4.72 -6.81
C ARG A 108 -4.32 -5.96 -5.94
N PHE A 109 -4.10 -5.78 -4.65
CA PHE A 109 -4.01 -6.91 -3.75
C PHE A 109 -5.36 -7.56 -3.51
N SER A 110 -6.42 -6.80 -3.59
CA SER A 110 -7.75 -7.38 -3.42
C SER A 110 -8.01 -8.44 -4.50
N GLU A 111 -7.44 -8.26 -5.67
CA GLU A 111 -7.61 -9.23 -6.74
C GLU A 111 -6.86 -10.51 -6.47
N LEU A 112 -5.79 -10.42 -5.70
CA LEU A 112 -4.99 -11.59 -5.37
C LEU A 112 -5.65 -12.43 -4.28
N PHE A 113 -6.51 -11.84 -3.50
CA PHE A 113 -7.14 -12.50 -2.38
C PHE A 113 -8.65 -12.57 -2.52
N GLU A 114 -9.14 -12.53 -3.75
CA GLU A 114 -10.56 -12.62 -4.02
C GLU A 114 -11.14 -13.93 -3.51
N PRO A 115 -12.29 -13.89 -2.89
CA PRO A 115 -12.92 -15.12 -2.44
C PRO A 115 -13.20 -16.09 -3.57
N ASP A 116 -13.47 -15.60 -4.75
CA ASP A 116 -13.72 -16.47 -5.89
C ASP A 116 -12.50 -17.28 -6.27
N THR A 117 -11.34 -16.68 -6.11
CA THR A 117 -10.11 -17.34 -6.45
C THR A 117 -9.63 -18.16 -5.30
N GLU A 118 -9.95 -17.72 -4.12
CA GLU A 118 -9.46 -18.31 -2.93
C GLU A 118 -9.69 -19.79 -2.81
N PRO A 119 -10.90 -20.27 -3.04
CA PRO A 119 -11.12 -21.68 -2.92
C PRO A 119 -10.13 -22.48 -3.71
N PHE A 120 -9.79 -21.97 -4.85
CA PHE A 120 -8.88 -22.62 -5.71
C PHE A 120 -7.47 -22.60 -5.16
N ILE A 121 -7.06 -21.50 -4.60
CA ILE A 121 -5.72 -21.33 -4.11
C ILE A 121 -5.52 -21.95 -2.74
N PHE A 122 -6.47 -21.76 -1.87
CA PHE A 122 -6.29 -22.16 -0.49
C PHE A 122 -6.85 -23.48 -0.14
N ARG A 123 -7.51 -24.12 -1.06
CA ARG A 123 -7.97 -25.41 -0.78
C ARG A 123 -6.94 -26.38 -0.94
N MET A 124 -5.81 -25.97 -1.30
CA MET A 124 -4.81 -26.92 -1.44
C MET A 124 -4.38 -27.54 -0.27
#